data_f4b90db413fae63af82102094d58673b
#
_entry.id   f4b90db413fae63af82102094d58673b
#
_cell.length_a   1.000
_cell.length_b   1.000
_cell.length_c   1.000
_cell.angle_alpha   90.00
_cell.angle_beta   90.00
_cell.angle_gamma   90.00
#
_symmetry.space_group_name_H-M   'P 1'
#
loop_
_entity.id
_entity.type
_entity.pdbx_description
1 polymer ?
#
loop_
_entity_poly.entity_id
_entity_poly.type
_entity_poly.pdbx_seq_one_letter_code
_entity_poly.pdbx_strand_id
1 'polypeptide(L)'
;MPEQKMFQPRIHTRLPDNTVIQYYDSHPINESQIMDAIKSLDLRDEPLRPHHLFAFDQDHFGGLEATRTLAQLSQMNAESAVLDVCSGVGGPSRFFADQYGCRVTGIDFTETRRKTAIKLTEMVGLSDKVTFIQSDATEMPFDNNEFDIIVAQEAWCHISDKNQLISECSRVMGTGGTLAFTDIVKHDAATDRTLERLGHEMTFQGLASINDYVSILEHHGFTIKEASDLTDEWARILVKRLEMYRGLEQKTTAVHGEARAIEWDRAYSFFVNRYQTRELGGVRIVANKST
;
A
#
# COMPACT_ATOMS: atom_id res chain seq x y z
N MET A 1 35.39 12.33 -7.48
CA MET A 1 34.28 11.37 -7.69
C MET A 1 33.99 10.73 -6.35
N PRO A 2 32.83 10.93 -5.72
CA PRO A 2 32.50 10.21 -4.49
C PRO A 2 32.17 8.76 -4.84
N GLU A 3 32.81 7.83 -4.12
CA GLU A 3 32.56 6.40 -4.22
C GLU A 3 31.09 6.13 -3.92
N GLN A 4 30.41 5.49 -4.87
CA GLN A 4 29.09 4.90 -4.63
C GLN A 4 29.27 3.80 -3.56
N LYS A 5 28.84 4.09 -2.33
CA LYS A 5 28.67 3.04 -1.31
C LYS A 5 27.63 2.06 -1.85
N MET A 6 28.09 0.88 -2.26
CA MET A 6 27.18 -0.24 -2.56
C MET A 6 26.42 -0.59 -1.28
N PHE A 7 25.11 -0.40 -1.32
CA PHE A 7 24.18 -0.79 -0.27
C PHE A 7 24.26 -2.32 -0.10
N GLN A 8 24.71 -2.78 1.06
CA GLN A 8 24.58 -4.19 1.46
C GLN A 8 23.43 -4.27 2.47
N PRO A 9 22.28 -4.84 2.08
CA PRO A 9 21.16 -5.00 2.99
C PRO A 9 21.55 -5.91 4.14
N ARG A 10 21.30 -5.48 5.37
CA ARG A 10 21.37 -6.35 6.54
C ARG A 10 20.24 -7.37 6.44
N ILE A 11 20.58 -8.62 6.22
CA ILE A 11 19.62 -9.73 6.18
C ILE A 11 19.21 -10.02 7.63
N HIS A 12 18.08 -9.44 8.07
CA HIS A 12 17.45 -9.80 9.33
C HIS A 12 16.37 -10.85 9.07
N THR A 13 16.51 -12.00 9.70
CA THR A 13 15.72 -13.20 9.47
C THR A 13 14.59 -13.32 10.49
N ARG A 14 13.59 -12.47 10.46
CA ARG A 14 12.27 -12.82 10.97
C ARG A 14 11.43 -13.19 9.76
N LEU A 15 11.14 -14.48 9.60
CA LEU A 15 10.24 -14.92 8.51
C LEU A 15 8.84 -14.37 8.76
N PRO A 16 8.22 -13.89 7.69
CA PRO A 16 6.89 -13.32 7.70
C PRO A 16 5.81 -14.29 8.18
N ASP A 17 4.72 -13.75 8.69
CA ASP A 17 3.49 -14.50 8.88
C ASP A 17 3.01 -15.02 7.53
N ASN A 18 3.09 -16.34 7.33
CA ASN A 18 2.75 -17.02 6.09
C ASN A 18 1.32 -16.70 5.60
N THR A 19 0.43 -16.25 6.49
CA THR A 19 -0.98 -15.96 6.15
C THR A 19 -1.09 -14.72 5.24
N VAL A 20 -0.36 -13.65 5.51
CA VAL A 20 -0.35 -12.44 4.67
C VAL A 20 0.24 -12.74 3.30
N ILE A 21 1.34 -13.50 3.25
CA ILE A 21 1.96 -13.92 1.97
C ILE A 21 0.97 -14.72 1.13
N GLN A 22 0.34 -15.76 1.70
CA GLN A 22 -0.64 -16.59 1.00
C GLN A 22 -1.85 -15.80 0.52
N TYR A 23 -2.31 -14.82 1.31
CA TYR A 23 -3.39 -13.93 0.91
C TYR A 23 -3.03 -13.14 -0.36
N TYR A 24 -1.86 -12.52 -0.39
CA TYR A 24 -1.41 -11.73 -1.53
C TYR A 24 -0.97 -12.57 -2.73
N ASP A 25 -0.43 -13.77 -2.55
CA ASP A 25 -0.12 -14.70 -3.64
C ASP A 25 -1.39 -15.19 -4.38
N SER A 26 -2.53 -15.20 -3.69
CA SER A 26 -3.85 -15.53 -4.27
C SER A 26 -4.71 -14.29 -4.60
N HIS A 27 -4.15 -13.08 -4.50
CA HIS A 27 -4.89 -11.85 -4.71
C HIS A 27 -5.29 -11.66 -6.19
N PRO A 28 -6.52 -11.22 -6.50
CA PRO A 28 -6.98 -11.02 -7.88
C PRO A 28 -6.13 -10.03 -8.68
N ILE A 29 -5.62 -8.98 -8.03
CA ILE A 29 -4.68 -8.04 -8.67
C ILE A 29 -3.27 -8.60 -8.49
N ASN A 30 -2.72 -9.16 -9.56
CA ASN A 30 -1.43 -9.83 -9.60
C ASN A 30 -0.72 -9.59 -10.94
N GLU A 31 0.52 -10.08 -11.06
CA GLU A 31 1.32 -9.93 -12.28
C GLU A 31 0.58 -10.41 -13.54
N SER A 32 -0.04 -11.58 -13.50
CA SER A 32 -0.72 -12.16 -14.67
C SER A 32 -1.84 -11.26 -15.18
N GLN A 33 -2.67 -10.75 -14.26
CA GLN A 33 -3.76 -9.86 -14.61
C GLN A 33 -3.26 -8.54 -15.21
N ILE A 34 -2.22 -7.93 -14.61
CA ILE A 34 -1.62 -6.70 -15.13
C ILE A 34 -1.01 -6.95 -16.52
N MET A 35 -0.29 -8.06 -16.71
CA MET A 35 0.30 -8.43 -17.99
C MET A 35 -0.76 -8.68 -19.07
N ASP A 36 -1.89 -9.27 -18.72
CA ASP A 36 -3.00 -9.49 -19.66
C ASP A 36 -3.69 -8.17 -20.03
N ALA A 37 -3.82 -7.26 -19.06
CA ALA A 37 -4.30 -5.90 -19.33
C ALA A 37 -3.34 -5.16 -20.30
N ILE A 38 -2.04 -5.23 -20.07
CA ILE A 38 -1.02 -4.63 -20.95
C ILE A 38 -1.12 -5.19 -22.38
N LYS A 39 -1.24 -6.52 -22.52
CA LYS A 39 -1.39 -7.15 -23.86
C LYS A 39 -2.65 -6.69 -24.59
N SER A 40 -3.69 -6.28 -23.87
CA SER A 40 -4.93 -5.76 -24.48
C SER A 40 -4.84 -4.32 -24.94
N LEU A 41 -3.76 -3.60 -24.58
CA LEU A 41 -3.52 -2.24 -25.05
C LEU A 41 -3.11 -2.24 -26.53
N ASP A 42 -3.74 -1.41 -27.33
CA ASP A 42 -3.34 -1.16 -28.73
C ASP A 42 -2.20 -0.12 -28.76
N LEU A 43 -1.00 -0.54 -28.38
CA LEU A 43 0.17 0.34 -28.34
C LEU A 43 0.80 0.56 -29.74
N ARG A 44 0.36 -0.19 -30.76
CA ARG A 44 0.86 -0.14 -32.14
C ARG A 44 2.39 -0.18 -32.17
N ASP A 45 3.27 -0.18 -32.00
CA ASP A 45 4.74 -0.15 -31.95
C ASP A 45 5.31 0.88 -30.95
N GLU A 46 4.44 1.54 -30.16
CA GLU A 46 4.92 2.45 -29.13
C GLU A 46 5.48 1.69 -27.93
N PRO A 47 6.59 2.17 -27.33
CA PRO A 47 7.12 1.55 -26.12
C PRO A 47 6.15 1.73 -24.95
N LEU A 48 6.08 0.73 -24.09
CA LEU A 48 5.30 0.82 -22.85
C LEU A 48 5.83 1.98 -22.00
N ARG A 49 4.92 2.81 -21.49
CA ARG A 49 5.21 3.99 -20.68
C ARG A 49 4.51 3.87 -19.33
N PRO A 50 4.97 4.58 -18.26
CA PRO A 50 4.38 4.50 -16.93
C PRO A 50 2.86 4.71 -16.91
N HIS A 51 2.36 5.70 -17.64
CA HIS A 51 0.93 6.04 -17.68
C HIS A 51 0.05 4.92 -18.26
N HIS A 52 0.58 3.99 -19.05
CA HIS A 52 -0.16 2.83 -19.55
C HIS A 52 -0.50 1.83 -18.43
N LEU A 53 0.24 1.85 -17.31
CA LEU A 53 0.01 0.97 -16.17
C LEU A 53 -0.97 1.55 -15.15
N PHE A 54 -1.12 2.86 -15.08
CA PHE A 54 -1.83 3.56 -14.00
C PHE A 54 -3.29 3.11 -13.80
N ALA A 55 -3.94 2.55 -14.81
CA ALA A 55 -5.28 2.01 -14.71
C ALA A 55 -5.35 0.60 -14.09
N PHE A 56 -4.21 -0.10 -13.98
CA PHE A 56 -4.17 -1.53 -13.65
C PHE A 56 -3.33 -1.85 -12.41
N ASP A 57 -2.45 -0.93 -11.98
CA ASP A 57 -1.45 -1.17 -10.96
C ASP A 57 -1.69 -0.42 -9.64
N GLN A 58 -2.84 0.25 -9.51
CA GLN A 58 -3.25 0.94 -8.29
C GLN A 58 -4.13 0.02 -7.43
N ASP A 59 -3.50 -0.77 -6.57
CA ASP A 59 -4.16 -1.81 -5.76
C ASP A 59 -4.73 -1.29 -4.42
N HIS A 60 -5.09 -0.02 -4.38
CA HIS A 60 -5.67 0.65 -3.22
C HIS A 60 -7.02 1.30 -3.57
N PHE A 61 -7.73 1.88 -2.58
CA PHE A 61 -9.02 2.53 -2.81
C PHE A 61 -8.82 3.96 -3.34
N GLY A 62 -9.75 4.40 -4.20
CA GLY A 62 -9.65 5.72 -4.81
C GLY A 62 -8.73 5.81 -6.03
N GLY A 63 -8.00 4.74 -6.38
CA GLY A 63 -7.18 4.66 -7.59
C GLY A 63 -6.18 5.81 -7.71
N LEU A 64 -5.84 6.19 -8.93
CA LEU A 64 -4.82 7.20 -9.23
C LEU A 64 -5.04 8.55 -8.54
N GLU A 65 -6.31 8.94 -8.31
CA GLU A 65 -6.62 10.21 -7.65
C GLU A 65 -6.21 10.21 -6.17
N ALA A 66 -6.38 9.11 -5.47
CA ALA A 66 -5.91 8.96 -4.09
C ALA A 66 -4.37 9.07 -4.02
N THR A 67 -3.65 8.42 -4.95
CA THR A 67 -2.19 8.52 -5.06
C THR A 67 -1.74 9.96 -5.33
N ARG A 68 -2.40 10.66 -6.27
CA ARG A 68 -2.14 12.07 -6.58
C ARG A 68 -2.37 12.96 -5.35
N THR A 69 -3.43 12.72 -4.61
CA THR A 69 -3.76 13.48 -3.39
C THR A 69 -2.66 13.33 -2.34
N LEU A 70 -2.14 12.12 -2.09
CA LEU A 70 -1.03 11.93 -1.15
C LEU A 70 0.23 12.67 -1.60
N ALA A 71 0.57 12.64 -2.89
CA ALA A 71 1.73 13.36 -3.42
C ALA A 71 1.59 14.89 -3.25
N GLN A 72 0.39 15.44 -3.50
CA GLN A 72 0.12 16.87 -3.33
C GLN A 72 0.19 17.29 -1.86
N LEU A 73 -0.44 16.53 -0.97
CA LEU A 73 -0.46 16.82 0.47
C LEU A 73 0.93 16.69 1.11
N SER A 74 1.77 15.79 0.61
CA SER A 74 3.16 15.66 1.04
C SER A 74 4.11 16.66 0.38
N GLN A 75 3.62 17.52 -0.53
CA GLN A 75 4.42 18.49 -1.29
C GLN A 75 5.59 17.85 -2.06
N MET A 76 5.34 16.65 -2.59
CA MET A 76 6.32 15.86 -3.32
C MET A 76 6.88 16.62 -4.54
N ASN A 77 8.19 16.54 -4.76
CA ASN A 77 8.87 17.19 -5.88
C ASN A 77 10.10 16.38 -6.32
N ALA A 78 10.80 16.84 -7.36
CA ALA A 78 11.90 16.11 -7.99
C ALA A 78 13.13 15.87 -7.09
N GLU A 79 13.27 16.63 -6.01
CA GLU A 79 14.39 16.51 -5.06
C GLU A 79 14.05 15.54 -3.93
N SER A 80 12.76 15.17 -3.76
CA SER A 80 12.30 14.34 -2.65
C SER A 80 12.87 12.93 -2.72
N ALA A 81 13.39 12.46 -1.58
CA ALA A 81 13.65 11.06 -1.32
C ALA A 81 12.41 10.44 -0.65
N VAL A 82 11.71 9.56 -1.38
CA VAL A 82 10.41 9.01 -0.97
C VAL A 82 10.55 7.54 -0.58
N LEU A 83 9.98 7.16 0.57
CA LEU A 83 9.78 5.77 0.96
C LEU A 83 8.30 5.40 0.81
N ASP A 84 8.02 4.37 0.02
CA ASP A 84 6.69 3.78 -0.16
C ASP A 84 6.61 2.50 0.67
N VAL A 85 5.92 2.57 1.81
CA VAL A 85 5.87 1.48 2.81
C VAL A 85 4.73 0.53 2.50
N CYS A 86 5.05 -0.74 2.26
CA CYS A 86 4.16 -1.78 1.74
C CYS A 86 3.72 -1.46 0.30
N SER A 87 4.70 -1.26 -0.56
CA SER A 87 4.53 -0.74 -1.93
C SER A 87 3.81 -1.69 -2.91
N GLY A 88 3.52 -2.93 -2.52
CA GLY A 88 2.82 -3.90 -3.32
C GLY A 88 3.47 -4.13 -4.69
N VAL A 89 2.69 -3.99 -5.75
CA VAL A 89 3.19 -4.11 -7.15
C VAL A 89 3.80 -2.81 -7.68
N GLY A 90 3.98 -1.79 -6.85
CA GLY A 90 4.73 -0.57 -7.13
C GLY A 90 4.00 0.48 -7.97
N GLY A 91 2.68 0.43 -8.07
CA GLY A 91 1.89 1.40 -8.84
C GLY A 91 2.09 2.84 -8.38
N PRO A 92 1.83 3.16 -7.09
CA PRO A 92 2.10 4.49 -6.54
C PRO A 92 3.55 4.93 -6.70
N SER A 93 4.52 4.05 -6.41
CA SER A 93 5.95 4.35 -6.56
C SER A 93 6.30 4.80 -7.98
N ARG A 94 5.82 4.09 -9.02
CA ARG A 94 6.02 4.47 -10.43
C ARG A 94 5.35 5.79 -10.77
N PHE A 95 4.14 6.01 -10.26
CA PHE A 95 3.42 7.27 -10.46
C PHE A 95 4.20 8.45 -9.88
N PHE A 96 4.70 8.34 -8.66
CA PHE A 96 5.47 9.41 -8.02
C PHE A 96 6.74 9.74 -8.81
N ALA A 97 7.51 8.73 -9.21
CA ALA A 97 8.72 8.92 -9.98
C ALA A 97 8.47 9.54 -11.37
N ASP A 98 7.40 9.12 -12.06
CA ASP A 98 7.03 9.63 -13.39
C ASP A 98 6.50 11.07 -13.33
N GLN A 99 5.57 11.34 -12.42
CA GLN A 99 4.85 12.61 -12.41
C GLN A 99 5.57 13.73 -11.64
N TYR A 100 6.33 13.39 -10.61
CA TYR A 100 7.02 14.35 -9.76
C TYR A 100 8.54 14.33 -9.93
N GLY A 101 9.08 13.32 -10.62
CA GLY A 101 10.51 13.21 -10.89
C GLY A 101 11.36 12.75 -9.72
N CYS A 102 10.76 12.46 -8.56
CA CYS A 102 11.44 12.07 -7.33
C CYS A 102 12.09 10.69 -7.41
N ARG A 103 12.95 10.38 -6.45
CA ARG A 103 13.46 9.04 -6.21
C ARG A 103 12.57 8.32 -5.21
N VAL A 104 12.18 7.09 -5.52
CA VAL A 104 11.29 6.28 -4.69
C VAL A 104 11.96 4.97 -4.33
N THR A 105 12.00 4.66 -3.04
CA THR A 105 12.30 3.32 -2.54
C THR A 105 11.01 2.71 -2.02
N GLY A 106 10.57 1.61 -2.62
CA GLY A 106 9.45 0.82 -2.13
C GLY A 106 9.95 -0.33 -1.24
N ILE A 107 9.28 -0.56 -0.12
CA ILE A 107 9.46 -1.79 0.64
C ILE A 107 8.18 -2.61 0.65
N ASP A 108 8.33 -3.90 0.50
CA ASP A 108 7.23 -4.84 0.65
C ASP A 108 7.72 -6.14 1.29
N PHE A 109 6.85 -6.70 2.11
CA PHE A 109 7.13 -7.92 2.81
C PHE A 109 7.04 -9.16 1.91
N THR A 110 6.18 -9.09 0.86
CA THR A 110 5.86 -10.19 -0.02
C THR A 110 6.80 -10.20 -1.23
N GLU A 111 7.64 -11.20 -1.33
CA GLU A 111 8.65 -11.33 -2.39
C GLU A 111 8.04 -11.38 -3.80
N THR A 112 6.89 -12.01 -3.97
CA THR A 112 6.18 -12.06 -5.26
C THR A 112 5.73 -10.68 -5.71
N ARG A 113 5.21 -9.86 -4.78
CA ARG A 113 4.83 -8.47 -5.05
C ARG A 113 6.03 -7.63 -5.44
N ARG A 114 7.11 -7.72 -4.67
CA ARG A 114 8.37 -7.02 -4.96
C ARG A 114 8.92 -7.37 -6.34
N LYS A 115 8.95 -8.65 -6.71
CA LYS A 115 9.42 -9.09 -8.04
C LYS A 115 8.57 -8.52 -9.16
N THR A 116 7.25 -8.53 -8.98
CA THR A 116 6.31 -7.92 -9.93
C THR A 116 6.57 -6.41 -10.05
N ALA A 117 6.76 -5.71 -8.92
CA ALA A 117 7.06 -4.29 -8.91
C ALA A 117 8.34 -3.95 -9.70
N ILE A 118 9.42 -4.69 -9.49
CA ILE A 118 10.68 -4.54 -10.24
C ILE A 118 10.42 -4.73 -11.75
N LYS A 119 9.81 -5.86 -12.13
CA LYS A 119 9.53 -6.19 -13.52
C LYS A 119 8.74 -5.11 -14.24
N LEU A 120 7.64 -4.64 -13.64
CA LEU A 120 6.81 -3.59 -14.23
C LEU A 120 7.56 -2.25 -14.34
N THR A 121 8.44 -1.96 -13.39
CA THR A 121 9.26 -0.75 -13.39
C THR A 121 10.33 -0.78 -14.47
N GLU A 122 10.97 -1.92 -14.68
CA GLU A 122 11.91 -2.14 -15.80
C GLU A 122 11.21 -1.98 -17.16
N MET A 123 10.02 -2.57 -17.33
CA MET A 123 9.25 -2.50 -18.56
C MET A 123 8.88 -1.07 -18.99
N VAL A 124 8.73 -0.15 -18.04
CA VAL A 124 8.38 1.26 -18.31
C VAL A 124 9.57 2.22 -18.23
N GLY A 125 10.79 1.70 -17.98
CA GLY A 125 12.03 2.48 -18.00
C GLY A 125 12.22 3.42 -16.80
N LEU A 126 11.77 3.02 -15.60
CA LEU A 126 11.91 3.81 -14.37
C LEU A 126 12.91 3.24 -13.34
N SER A 127 13.73 2.25 -13.73
CA SER A 127 14.67 1.58 -12.82
C SER A 127 15.80 2.48 -12.29
N ASP A 128 16.03 3.62 -12.87
CA ASP A 128 16.97 4.64 -12.40
C ASP A 128 16.40 5.51 -11.25
N LYS A 129 15.07 5.52 -11.09
CA LYS A 129 14.36 6.33 -10.09
C LYS A 129 13.63 5.53 -9.02
N VAL A 130 13.24 4.29 -9.32
CA VAL A 130 12.43 3.47 -8.43
C VAL A 130 13.14 2.16 -8.13
N THR A 131 13.32 1.87 -6.84
CA THR A 131 13.90 0.61 -6.35
C THR A 131 12.94 -0.07 -5.37
N PHE A 132 13.02 -1.42 -5.27
CA PHE A 132 12.18 -2.18 -4.35
C PHE A 132 13.01 -3.16 -3.51
N ILE A 133 12.79 -3.14 -2.20
CA ILE A 133 13.50 -3.96 -1.22
C ILE A 133 12.45 -4.84 -0.50
N GLN A 134 12.77 -6.11 -0.29
CA GLN A 134 11.96 -6.96 0.59
C GLN A 134 12.31 -6.62 2.04
N SER A 135 11.32 -6.17 2.81
CA SER A 135 11.54 -5.79 4.20
C SER A 135 10.26 -5.86 5.02
N ASP A 136 10.42 -6.11 6.32
CA ASP A 136 9.41 -5.87 7.33
C ASP A 136 9.38 -4.36 7.64
N ALA A 137 8.19 -3.76 7.58
CA ALA A 137 8.01 -2.34 7.89
C ALA A 137 8.23 -2.00 9.38
N THR A 138 8.26 -3.01 10.26
CA THR A 138 8.58 -2.86 11.68
C THR A 138 10.08 -2.97 11.99
N GLU A 139 10.92 -3.26 10.96
CA GLU A 139 12.38 -3.35 11.06
C GLU A 139 13.01 -2.97 9.70
N MET A 140 12.98 -1.68 9.38
CA MET A 140 13.40 -1.18 8.07
C MET A 140 14.93 -1.13 7.93
N PRO A 141 15.51 -1.61 6.79
CA PRO A 141 16.96 -1.70 6.59
C PRO A 141 17.60 -0.37 6.15
N PHE A 142 17.17 0.75 6.71
CA PHE A 142 17.63 2.08 6.35
C PHE A 142 18.34 2.77 7.51
N ASP A 143 19.16 3.73 7.17
CA ASP A 143 19.78 4.62 8.15
C ASP A 143 18.75 5.63 8.71
N ASN A 144 19.09 6.27 9.84
CA ASN A 144 18.25 7.32 10.41
C ASN A 144 18.21 8.54 9.48
N ASN A 145 17.04 9.14 9.34
CA ASN A 145 16.84 10.39 8.59
C ASN A 145 17.21 10.28 7.09
N GLU A 146 16.88 9.17 6.45
CA GLU A 146 17.21 8.89 5.05
C GLU A 146 16.17 9.43 4.06
N PHE A 147 14.90 9.61 4.50
CA PHE A 147 13.79 9.98 3.62
C PHE A 147 13.15 11.31 4.01
N ASP A 148 12.74 12.09 3.00
CA ASP A 148 12.00 13.34 3.17
C ASP A 148 10.50 13.09 3.30
N ILE A 149 10.00 12.09 2.59
CA ILE A 149 8.57 11.75 2.53
C ILE A 149 8.41 10.24 2.72
N ILE A 150 7.47 9.85 3.57
CA ILE A 150 7.00 8.46 3.69
C ILE A 150 5.54 8.41 3.29
N VAL A 151 5.18 7.45 2.44
CA VAL A 151 3.81 7.18 2.00
C VAL A 151 3.42 5.73 2.24
N ALA A 152 2.13 5.48 2.40
CA ALA A 152 1.53 4.14 2.42
C ALA A 152 0.06 4.21 2.03
N GLN A 153 -0.47 3.15 1.42
CA GLN A 153 -1.88 3.08 1.02
C GLN A 153 -2.49 1.72 1.37
N GLU A 154 -3.41 1.71 2.37
CA GLU A 154 -4.26 0.59 2.80
C GLU A 154 -3.52 -0.74 3.07
N ALA A 155 -2.33 -0.68 3.60
CA ALA A 155 -1.53 -1.86 3.87
C ALA A 155 -1.20 -2.06 5.35
N TRP A 156 -1.27 -1.01 6.13
CA TRP A 156 -0.89 -1.08 7.54
C TRP A 156 -1.91 -1.85 8.40
N CYS A 157 -3.15 -2.02 7.92
CA CYS A 157 -4.17 -2.89 8.53
C CYS A 157 -3.65 -4.34 8.75
N HIS A 158 -2.65 -4.78 8.01
CA HIS A 158 -2.01 -6.09 8.17
C HIS A 158 -0.92 -6.12 9.24
N ILE A 159 -0.47 -4.98 9.74
CA ILE A 159 0.62 -4.88 10.73
C ILE A 159 0.03 -4.73 12.13
N SER A 160 0.29 -5.69 13.02
CA SER A 160 -0.25 -5.69 14.38
C SER A 160 0.38 -4.63 15.27
N ASP A 161 1.69 -4.42 15.17
CA ASP A 161 2.42 -3.45 16.00
C ASP A 161 2.55 -2.09 15.31
N LYS A 162 1.48 -1.26 15.42
CA LYS A 162 1.47 0.11 14.91
C LYS A 162 2.50 1.00 15.57
N ASN A 163 2.78 0.74 16.85
CA ASN A 163 3.74 1.54 17.61
C ASN A 163 5.16 1.35 17.04
N GLN A 164 5.56 0.08 16.78
CA GLN A 164 6.86 -0.22 16.18
C GLN A 164 6.94 0.28 14.73
N LEU A 165 5.88 0.11 13.93
CA LEU A 165 5.80 0.64 12.56
C LEU A 165 6.03 2.16 12.52
N ILE A 166 5.32 2.92 13.35
CA ILE A 166 5.45 4.39 13.38
C ILE A 166 6.79 4.81 13.97
N SER A 167 7.34 4.07 14.94
CA SER A 167 8.70 4.26 15.44
C SER A 167 9.74 4.17 14.33
N GLU A 168 9.64 3.15 13.47
CA GLU A 168 10.53 2.98 12.32
C GLU A 168 10.32 4.11 11.28
N CYS A 169 9.08 4.46 10.97
CA CYS A 169 8.80 5.62 10.11
C CYS A 169 9.46 6.90 10.67
N SER A 170 9.32 7.13 11.98
CA SER A 170 9.99 8.27 12.63
C SER A 170 11.51 8.18 12.54
N ARG A 171 12.09 7.00 12.75
CA ARG A 171 13.54 6.82 12.72
C ARG A 171 14.15 7.11 11.35
N VAL A 172 13.54 6.57 10.27
CA VAL A 172 14.09 6.68 8.92
C VAL A 172 13.76 8.01 8.23
N MET A 173 12.78 8.75 8.75
CA MET A 173 12.38 10.06 8.21
C MET A 173 13.29 11.17 8.72
N GLY A 174 13.69 12.07 7.84
CA GLY A 174 14.41 13.31 8.17
C GLY A 174 13.56 14.27 8.99
N THR A 175 14.22 15.15 9.76
CA THR A 175 13.55 16.23 10.50
C THR A 175 12.77 17.15 9.56
N GLY A 176 11.52 17.44 9.89
CA GLY A 176 10.62 18.23 9.04
C GLY A 176 10.02 17.45 7.87
N GLY A 177 10.36 16.16 7.72
CA GLY A 177 9.79 15.27 6.71
C GLY A 177 8.29 15.05 6.88
N THR A 178 7.63 14.61 5.82
CA THR A 178 6.18 14.41 5.78
C THR A 178 5.83 12.93 5.67
N LEU A 179 5.00 12.46 6.59
CA LEU A 179 4.31 11.18 6.53
C LEU A 179 2.89 11.39 6.01
N ALA A 180 2.53 10.73 4.91
CA ALA A 180 1.19 10.82 4.32
C ALA A 180 0.68 9.42 3.97
N PHE A 181 -0.39 8.97 4.59
CA PHE A 181 -0.91 7.63 4.34
C PHE A 181 -2.43 7.55 4.38
N THR A 182 -2.95 6.50 3.77
CA THR A 182 -4.33 6.04 3.93
C THR A 182 -4.35 4.65 4.54
N ASP A 183 -5.30 4.37 5.42
CA ASP A 183 -5.46 3.00 5.97
C ASP A 183 -6.90 2.69 6.38
N ILE A 184 -7.18 1.40 6.50
CA ILE A 184 -8.43 0.87 7.01
C ILE A 184 -8.43 1.02 8.54
N VAL A 185 -9.49 1.59 9.08
CA VAL A 185 -9.64 1.81 10.52
C VAL A 185 -10.88 1.11 11.08
N LYS A 186 -10.84 0.80 12.36
CA LYS A 186 -12.02 0.38 13.12
C LYS A 186 -12.71 1.59 13.75
N HIS A 187 -14.03 1.52 13.83
CA HIS A 187 -14.85 2.42 14.63
C HIS A 187 -15.34 1.74 15.92
N ASP A 188 -15.93 2.51 16.83
CA ASP A 188 -16.42 2.01 18.13
C ASP A 188 -17.53 0.94 17.98
N ALA A 189 -18.22 0.91 16.84
CA ALA A 189 -19.21 -0.10 16.53
C ALA A 189 -18.61 -1.49 16.21
N ALA A 190 -17.31 -1.58 15.95
CA ALA A 190 -16.64 -2.85 15.65
C ALA A 190 -16.60 -3.76 16.88
N THR A 191 -17.12 -4.97 16.75
CA THR A 191 -17.10 -5.97 17.82
C THR A 191 -15.85 -6.86 17.71
N ASP A 192 -15.40 -7.44 18.83
CA ASP A 192 -14.29 -8.40 18.84
C ASP A 192 -14.51 -9.53 17.84
N ARG A 193 -15.74 -10.03 17.73
CA ARG A 193 -16.10 -11.06 16.75
C ARG A 193 -15.91 -10.60 15.30
N THR A 194 -16.23 -9.34 15.01
CA THR A 194 -15.99 -8.75 13.70
C THR A 194 -14.50 -8.67 13.41
N LEU A 195 -13.72 -8.16 14.36
CA LEU A 195 -12.26 -8.02 14.21
C LEU A 195 -11.56 -9.37 14.06
N GLU A 196 -11.94 -10.36 14.86
CA GLU A 196 -11.42 -11.74 14.77
C GLU A 196 -11.69 -12.35 13.38
N ARG A 197 -12.92 -12.21 12.86
CA ARG A 197 -13.29 -12.70 11.55
C ARG A 197 -12.50 -12.00 10.43
N LEU A 198 -12.33 -10.68 10.51
CA LEU A 198 -11.51 -9.93 9.55
C LEU A 198 -10.03 -10.35 9.62
N GLY A 199 -9.51 -10.64 10.82
CA GLY A 199 -8.19 -11.20 11.01
C GLY A 199 -7.99 -12.52 10.27
N HIS A 200 -8.99 -13.41 10.30
CA HIS A 200 -8.94 -14.70 9.60
C HIS A 200 -9.18 -14.61 8.09
N GLU A 201 -10.20 -13.84 7.66
CA GLU A 201 -10.64 -13.84 6.26
C GLU A 201 -9.87 -12.82 5.40
N MET A 202 -9.42 -11.69 5.99
CA MET A 202 -8.76 -10.59 5.30
C MET A 202 -7.33 -10.32 5.78
N THR A 203 -6.84 -11.13 6.72
CA THR A 203 -5.50 -10.96 7.34
C THR A 203 -5.27 -9.61 8.04
N PHE A 204 -6.33 -8.94 8.50
CA PHE A 204 -6.22 -7.67 9.23
C PHE A 204 -5.81 -7.94 10.68
N GLN A 205 -4.51 -7.88 10.94
CA GLN A 205 -3.92 -8.30 12.22
C GLN A 205 -3.98 -7.23 13.32
N GLY A 206 -4.30 -5.98 12.97
CA GLY A 206 -4.28 -4.92 13.97
C GLY A 206 -4.93 -3.63 13.46
N LEU A 207 -6.26 -3.60 13.38
CA LEU A 207 -6.97 -2.38 13.00
C LEU A 207 -6.91 -1.36 14.13
N ALA A 208 -6.33 -0.20 13.85
CA ALA A 208 -6.33 0.97 14.73
C ALA A 208 -7.59 1.82 14.47
N SER A 209 -8.01 2.62 15.44
CA SER A 209 -8.92 3.74 15.20
C SER A 209 -8.15 4.97 14.72
N ILE A 210 -8.85 6.01 14.25
CA ILE A 210 -8.23 7.29 13.90
C ILE A 210 -7.52 7.88 15.14
N ASN A 211 -8.14 7.81 16.30
CA ASN A 211 -7.57 8.32 17.55
C ASN A 211 -6.32 7.53 17.97
N ASP A 212 -6.30 6.19 17.77
CA ASP A 212 -5.11 5.38 18.03
C ASP A 212 -3.95 5.86 17.16
N TYR A 213 -4.18 6.06 15.84
CA TYR A 213 -3.14 6.57 14.92
C TYR A 213 -2.64 7.94 15.34
N VAL A 214 -3.53 8.89 15.64
CA VAL A 214 -3.15 10.22 16.09
C VAL A 214 -2.27 10.15 17.34
N SER A 215 -2.70 9.38 18.35
CA SER A 215 -1.97 9.24 19.61
C SER A 215 -0.57 8.61 19.43
N ILE A 216 -0.46 7.56 18.59
CA ILE A 216 0.81 6.91 18.31
C ILE A 216 1.75 7.85 17.53
N LEU A 217 1.23 8.56 16.53
CA LEU A 217 2.01 9.53 15.76
C LEU A 217 2.58 10.64 16.63
N GLU A 218 1.74 11.25 17.48
CA GLU A 218 2.17 12.29 18.43
C GLU A 218 3.22 11.78 19.41
N HIS A 219 3.06 10.53 19.90
CA HIS A 219 4.03 9.88 20.80
C HIS A 219 5.41 9.73 20.13
N HIS A 220 5.45 9.48 18.81
CA HIS A 220 6.69 9.35 18.04
C HIS A 220 7.19 10.65 17.40
N GLY A 221 6.71 11.80 17.88
CA GLY A 221 7.22 13.11 17.49
C GLY A 221 6.67 13.65 16.18
N PHE A 222 5.51 13.18 15.74
CA PHE A 222 4.80 13.77 14.60
C PHE A 222 3.79 14.81 15.04
N THR A 223 3.64 15.85 14.24
CA THR A 223 2.57 16.85 14.35
C THR A 223 1.55 16.61 13.26
N ILE A 224 0.30 16.33 13.64
CA ILE A 224 -0.78 16.04 12.70
C ILE A 224 -1.15 17.32 11.94
N LYS A 225 -1.15 17.27 10.62
CA LYS A 225 -1.61 18.33 9.73
C LYS A 225 -3.03 18.08 9.22
N GLU A 226 -3.35 16.82 8.95
CA GLU A 226 -4.66 16.38 8.48
C GLU A 226 -4.95 14.98 9.03
N ALA A 227 -6.20 14.76 9.45
CA ALA A 227 -6.75 13.44 9.72
C ALA A 227 -8.19 13.43 9.17
N SER A 228 -8.33 12.97 7.92
CA SER A 228 -9.60 12.96 7.20
C SER A 228 -10.25 11.58 7.26
N ASP A 229 -11.52 11.54 7.67
CA ASP A 229 -12.36 10.34 7.60
C ASP A 229 -12.82 10.10 6.15
N LEU A 230 -12.44 8.96 5.59
CA LEU A 230 -12.76 8.54 4.22
C LEU A 230 -13.88 7.47 4.20
N THR A 231 -14.53 7.19 5.31
CA THR A 231 -15.47 6.08 5.47
C THR A 231 -16.59 6.09 4.44
N ASP A 232 -17.24 7.23 4.23
CA ASP A 232 -18.36 7.33 3.29
C ASP A 232 -17.91 7.24 1.82
N GLU A 233 -16.72 7.73 1.52
CA GLU A 233 -16.12 7.60 0.20
C GLU A 233 -15.77 6.13 -0.10
N TRP A 234 -15.08 5.48 0.81
CA TRP A 234 -14.66 4.10 0.65
C TRP A 234 -15.82 3.10 0.67
N ALA A 235 -16.86 3.36 1.44
CA ALA A 235 -18.09 2.56 1.38
C ALA A 235 -18.67 2.50 -0.04
N ARG A 236 -18.68 3.63 -0.77
CA ARG A 236 -19.16 3.69 -2.17
C ARG A 236 -18.21 3.00 -3.13
N ILE A 237 -16.90 3.17 -2.96
CA ILE A 237 -15.86 2.52 -3.79
C ILE A 237 -15.94 1.01 -3.65
N LEU A 238 -16.04 0.52 -2.41
CA LEU A 238 -16.02 -0.91 -2.10
C LEU A 238 -17.25 -1.65 -2.65
N VAL A 239 -18.43 -1.04 -2.64
CA VAL A 239 -19.62 -1.61 -3.29
C VAL A 239 -19.37 -1.83 -4.78
N LYS A 240 -18.86 -0.82 -5.49
CA LYS A 240 -18.53 -0.92 -6.92
C LYS A 240 -17.44 -1.95 -7.18
N ARG A 241 -16.44 -2.06 -6.28
CA ARG A 241 -15.36 -3.03 -6.39
C ARG A 241 -15.86 -4.46 -6.20
N LEU A 242 -16.79 -4.70 -5.28
CA LEU A 242 -17.45 -5.99 -5.11
C LEU A 242 -18.24 -6.38 -6.37
N GLU A 243 -18.98 -5.45 -6.96
CA GLU A 243 -19.70 -5.67 -8.23
C GLU A 243 -18.72 -6.03 -9.36
N MET A 244 -17.59 -5.32 -9.46
CA MET A 244 -16.54 -5.61 -10.43
C MET A 244 -15.96 -7.02 -10.23
N TYR A 245 -15.65 -7.44 -9.00
CA TYR A 245 -15.15 -8.78 -8.71
C TYR A 245 -16.16 -9.87 -9.08
N ARG A 246 -17.44 -9.66 -8.81
CA ARG A 246 -18.53 -10.56 -9.23
C ARG A 246 -18.63 -10.66 -10.74
N GLY A 247 -18.42 -9.57 -11.46
CA GLY A 247 -18.34 -9.57 -12.92
C GLY A 247 -17.17 -10.38 -13.49
N LEU A 248 -16.12 -10.65 -12.67
CA LEU A 248 -14.96 -11.46 -13.02
C LEU A 248 -15.03 -12.90 -12.51
N GLU A 249 -16.16 -13.34 -11.93
CA GLU A 249 -16.32 -14.65 -11.27
C GLU A 249 -15.87 -15.83 -12.14
N GLN A 250 -16.24 -15.84 -13.43
CA GLN A 250 -15.85 -16.91 -14.35
C GLN A 250 -14.31 -17.00 -14.50
N LYS A 251 -13.62 -15.87 -14.58
CA LYS A 251 -12.16 -15.82 -14.68
C LYS A 251 -11.51 -16.26 -13.37
N THR A 252 -12.03 -15.78 -12.24
CA THR A 252 -11.55 -16.15 -10.90
C THR A 252 -11.72 -17.65 -10.65
N THR A 253 -12.87 -18.21 -11.00
CA THR A 253 -13.16 -19.65 -10.92
C THR A 253 -12.20 -20.47 -11.78
N ALA A 254 -11.92 -20.03 -12.99
CA ALA A 254 -11.01 -20.73 -13.91
C ALA A 254 -9.56 -20.77 -13.37
N VAL A 255 -9.12 -19.75 -12.63
CA VAL A 255 -7.75 -19.67 -12.10
C VAL A 255 -7.61 -20.32 -10.73
N HIS A 256 -8.56 -20.11 -9.82
CA HIS A 256 -8.45 -20.47 -8.40
C HIS A 256 -9.43 -21.58 -7.96
N GLY A 257 -10.34 -22.00 -8.83
CA GLY A 257 -11.38 -22.97 -8.53
C GLY A 257 -12.63 -22.36 -7.89
N GLU A 258 -13.77 -23.07 -8.01
CA GLU A 258 -15.09 -22.60 -7.55
C GLU A 258 -15.15 -22.37 -6.04
N ALA A 259 -14.59 -23.28 -5.24
CA ALA A 259 -14.57 -23.16 -3.77
C ALA A 259 -13.88 -21.87 -3.31
N ARG A 260 -12.75 -21.52 -3.93
CA ARG A 260 -12.00 -20.31 -3.60
C ARG A 260 -12.74 -19.04 -4.05
N ALA A 261 -13.41 -19.06 -5.20
CA ALA A 261 -14.21 -17.93 -5.67
C ALA A 261 -15.38 -17.63 -4.73
N ILE A 262 -16.08 -18.68 -4.25
CA ILE A 262 -17.17 -18.55 -3.27
C ILE A 262 -16.65 -18.02 -1.93
N GLU A 263 -15.53 -18.55 -1.43
CA GLU A 263 -14.91 -18.10 -0.19
C GLU A 263 -14.52 -16.62 -0.26
N TRP A 264 -13.91 -16.20 -1.37
CA TRP A 264 -13.53 -14.82 -1.60
C TRP A 264 -14.75 -13.88 -1.64
N ASP A 265 -15.80 -14.22 -2.41
CA ASP A 265 -17.02 -13.40 -2.48
C ASP A 265 -17.65 -13.25 -1.09
N ARG A 266 -17.70 -14.32 -0.29
CA ARG A 266 -18.23 -14.28 1.06
C ARG A 266 -17.41 -13.37 1.98
N ALA A 267 -16.09 -13.52 1.98
CA ALA A 267 -15.19 -12.73 2.80
C ALA A 267 -15.22 -11.25 2.40
N TYR A 268 -15.16 -10.97 1.09
CA TYR A 268 -15.18 -9.61 0.59
C TYR A 268 -16.55 -8.94 0.78
N SER A 269 -17.65 -9.67 0.60
CA SER A 269 -19.00 -9.17 0.90
C SER A 269 -19.19 -8.83 2.37
N PHE A 270 -18.64 -9.65 3.27
CA PHE A 270 -18.62 -9.36 4.69
C PHE A 270 -17.83 -8.08 4.99
N PHE A 271 -16.64 -7.97 4.44
CA PHE A 271 -15.79 -6.78 4.57
C PHE A 271 -16.50 -5.50 4.11
N VAL A 272 -17.07 -5.50 2.90
CA VAL A 272 -17.82 -4.35 2.34
C VAL A 272 -19.00 -3.97 3.24
N ASN A 273 -19.72 -4.96 3.77
CA ASN A 273 -20.84 -4.69 4.67
C ASN A 273 -20.40 -3.98 5.97
N ARG A 274 -19.18 -4.21 6.47
CA ARG A 274 -18.68 -3.52 7.68
C ARG A 274 -18.53 -2.01 7.50
N TYR A 275 -18.28 -1.55 6.29
CA TYR A 275 -18.32 -0.11 5.99
C TYR A 275 -19.73 0.45 6.02
N GLN A 276 -20.72 -0.31 5.53
CA GLN A 276 -22.12 0.09 5.58
C GLN A 276 -22.67 0.16 7.01
N THR A 277 -22.24 -0.75 7.87
CA THR A 277 -22.60 -0.78 9.30
C THR A 277 -21.75 0.14 10.16
N ARG A 278 -20.76 0.85 9.56
CA ARG A 278 -19.82 1.72 10.26
C ARG A 278 -19.02 1.02 11.36
N GLU A 279 -18.74 -0.25 11.20
CA GLU A 279 -17.77 -0.98 12.02
C GLU A 279 -16.34 -0.74 11.53
N LEU A 280 -16.18 -0.57 10.20
CA LEU A 280 -14.96 -0.18 9.56
C LEU A 280 -15.09 1.19 8.89
N GLY A 281 -13.96 1.83 8.73
CA GLY A 281 -13.82 3.09 8.01
C GLY A 281 -12.48 3.19 7.30
N GLY A 282 -12.27 4.34 6.67
CA GLY A 282 -11.03 4.73 6.06
C GLY A 282 -10.51 6.03 6.65
N VAL A 283 -9.20 6.17 6.70
CA VAL A 283 -8.57 7.42 7.12
C VAL A 283 -7.49 7.83 6.14
N ARG A 284 -7.32 9.14 5.94
CA ARG A 284 -6.11 9.74 5.41
C ARG A 284 -5.48 10.59 6.50
N ILE A 285 -4.20 10.35 6.77
CA ILE A 285 -3.43 11.14 7.73
C ILE A 285 -2.23 11.74 7.03
N VAL A 286 -2.00 13.02 7.30
CA VAL A 286 -0.79 13.75 6.93
C VAL A 286 -0.19 14.34 8.20
N ALA A 287 1.08 14.05 8.44
CA ALA A 287 1.79 14.50 9.64
C ALA A 287 3.23 14.89 9.28
N ASN A 288 3.78 15.86 9.99
CA ASN A 288 5.19 16.23 9.84
C ASN A 288 5.99 15.76 11.05
N LYS A 289 7.18 15.22 10.81
CA LYS A 289 8.13 14.94 11.88
C LYS A 289 8.60 16.25 12.50
N SER A 290 8.37 16.40 13.82
CA SER A 290 8.79 17.59 14.58
C SER A 290 10.31 17.73 14.59
N THR A 291 10.77 18.96 14.74
CA THR A 291 12.21 19.29 14.84
C THR A 291 12.83 18.83 16.15
#